data_177b44c0e2483c86db5cda42c3a73dd6
#
_entry.id   177b44c0e2483c86db5cda42c3a73dd6
#
_cell.length_a   1.000
_cell.length_b   1.000
_cell.length_c   1.000
_cell.angle_alpha   90.00
_cell.angle_beta   90.00
_cell.angle_gamma   90.00
#
_symmetry.space_group_name_H-M   'P 1'
#
loop_
_entity.id
_entity.type
_entity.pdbx_description
1 polymer ?
#
loop_
_entity_poly.entity_id
_entity_poly.type
_entity_poly.pdbx_seq_one_letter_code
_entity_poly.pdbx_strand_id
1 'polypeptide(L)'
;MDGTVPVEIIDYEERYKQDLEDISLPWLLEYDLLEPVDLEMLADPHRFVAGGGRVLLARWGREITGMVMLELQGGGVCEALKFGVKEAYRERGIGTALMEAVIQAARDAGQKIMVITSNHKLKAALRIYEKLGFEYVTYSDKWFQLSDIRMELEL
;
A
#
# COMPACT_ATOMS: atom_id res chain seq x y z
N MET A 1 -12.32 -28.87 -6.78
CA MET A 1 -11.20 -27.98 -7.09
C MET A 1 -11.70 -26.86 -7.98
N ASP A 2 -11.54 -25.66 -7.56
CA ASP A 2 -12.14 -24.52 -8.26
C ASP A 2 -11.26 -23.94 -9.38
N GLY A 3 -10.04 -24.44 -9.56
CA GLY A 3 -9.14 -23.96 -10.59
C GLY A 3 -8.59 -22.56 -10.38
N THR A 4 -8.91 -21.90 -9.27
CA THR A 4 -8.38 -20.59 -8.97
C THR A 4 -6.97 -20.71 -8.39
N VAL A 5 -6.10 -19.77 -8.76
CA VAL A 5 -4.78 -19.63 -8.16
C VAL A 5 -4.97 -18.69 -6.97
N PRO A 6 -4.79 -19.15 -5.73
CA PRO A 6 -4.94 -18.27 -4.59
C PRO A 6 -3.86 -17.19 -4.58
N VAL A 7 -4.23 -15.97 -4.22
CA VAL A 7 -3.25 -14.93 -3.97
C VAL A 7 -2.60 -15.20 -2.62
N GLU A 8 -1.27 -15.12 -2.57
CA GLU A 8 -0.51 -15.20 -1.33
C GLU A 8 0.02 -13.82 -0.98
N ILE A 9 -0.10 -13.45 0.29
CA ILE A 9 0.51 -12.22 0.79
C ILE A 9 1.81 -12.62 1.50
N ILE A 10 2.92 -12.10 1.01
CA ILE A 10 4.25 -12.45 1.50
C ILE A 10 5.02 -11.20 1.92
N ASP A 11 6.04 -11.39 2.75
CA ASP A 11 6.94 -10.30 3.10
C ASP A 11 7.92 -10.02 1.96
N TYR A 12 8.34 -8.76 1.88
CA TYR A 12 9.36 -8.35 0.91
C TYR A 12 10.70 -9.02 1.20
N GLU A 13 11.38 -9.40 0.13
CA GLU A 13 12.78 -9.85 0.15
C GLU A 13 13.53 -9.06 -0.93
N GLU A 14 14.85 -8.92 -0.77
CA GLU A 14 15.69 -8.13 -1.67
C GLU A 14 15.55 -8.54 -3.14
N ARG A 15 15.33 -9.82 -3.41
CA ARG A 15 15.14 -10.33 -4.78
C ARG A 15 13.92 -9.74 -5.48
N TYR A 16 12.99 -9.13 -4.73
CA TYR A 16 11.78 -8.52 -5.29
C TYR A 16 11.90 -7.01 -5.49
N LYS A 17 13.10 -6.47 -5.35
CA LYS A 17 13.30 -5.01 -5.44
C LYS A 17 12.78 -4.41 -6.75
N GLN A 18 13.07 -5.06 -7.88
CA GLN A 18 12.60 -4.60 -9.18
C GLN A 18 11.08 -4.62 -9.28
N ASP A 19 10.44 -5.58 -8.63
CA ASP A 19 8.98 -5.68 -8.62
C ASP A 19 8.32 -4.45 -8.00
N LEU A 20 8.95 -3.83 -7.01
CA LEU A 20 8.40 -2.62 -6.38
C LEU A 20 8.28 -1.49 -7.39
N GLU A 21 9.30 -1.30 -8.23
CA GLU A 21 9.27 -0.29 -9.29
C GLU A 21 8.26 -0.67 -10.37
N ASP A 22 8.25 -1.93 -10.78
CA ASP A 22 7.35 -2.43 -11.82
C ASP A 22 5.88 -2.26 -11.44
N ILE A 23 5.57 -2.30 -10.15
CA ILE A 23 4.20 -2.08 -9.65
C ILE A 23 3.90 -0.59 -9.52
N SER A 24 4.84 0.19 -8.98
CA SER A 24 4.60 1.57 -8.56
C SER A 24 4.75 2.60 -9.69
N LEU A 25 5.81 2.51 -10.48
CA LEU A 25 6.09 3.52 -11.51
C LEU A 25 4.99 3.66 -12.56
N PRO A 26 4.38 2.58 -13.06
CA PRO A 26 3.33 2.73 -14.07
C PRO A 26 2.18 3.65 -13.65
N TRP A 27 1.63 3.47 -12.42
CA TRP A 27 0.52 4.30 -11.99
C TRP A 27 0.96 5.69 -11.54
N LEU A 28 2.15 5.82 -10.96
CA LEU A 28 2.69 7.12 -10.59
C LEU A 28 2.92 8.00 -11.82
N LEU A 29 3.38 7.43 -12.91
CA LEU A 29 3.59 8.15 -14.17
C LEU A 29 2.27 8.41 -14.90
N GLU A 30 1.37 7.43 -14.94
CA GLU A 30 0.07 7.55 -15.60
C GLU A 30 -0.75 8.71 -15.04
N TYR A 31 -0.77 8.86 -13.72
CA TYR A 31 -1.56 9.89 -13.04
C TYR A 31 -0.76 11.15 -12.71
N ASP A 32 0.49 11.22 -13.18
CA ASP A 32 1.37 12.37 -12.94
C ASP A 32 1.54 12.67 -11.45
N LEU A 33 1.80 11.61 -10.68
CA LEU A 33 1.91 11.68 -9.22
C LEU A 33 3.32 11.38 -8.70
N LEU A 34 4.28 11.14 -9.57
CA LEU A 34 5.64 10.80 -9.15
C LEU A 34 6.34 11.98 -8.49
N GLU A 35 6.84 11.75 -7.28
CA GLU A 35 7.61 12.71 -6.50
C GLU A 35 8.96 12.09 -6.11
N PRO A 36 10.00 12.92 -5.83
CA PRO A 36 11.29 12.38 -5.40
C PRO A 36 11.22 11.42 -4.21
N VAL A 37 10.32 11.67 -3.25
CA VAL A 37 10.14 10.82 -2.08
C VAL A 37 9.70 9.40 -2.46
N ASP A 38 8.95 9.24 -3.55
CA ASP A 38 8.53 7.93 -4.03
C ASP A 38 9.75 7.09 -4.42
N LEU A 39 10.69 7.69 -5.12
CA LEU A 39 11.92 7.01 -5.53
C LEU A 39 12.79 6.64 -4.33
N GLU A 40 12.84 7.49 -3.32
CA GLU A 40 13.55 7.20 -2.07
C GLU A 40 12.95 6.00 -1.36
N MET A 41 11.61 5.93 -1.27
CA MET A 41 10.92 4.82 -0.65
C MET A 41 11.17 3.50 -1.37
N LEU A 42 11.11 3.52 -2.70
CA LEU A 42 11.33 2.33 -3.52
C LEU A 42 12.80 1.87 -3.49
N ALA A 43 13.73 2.79 -3.26
CA ALA A 43 15.15 2.48 -3.20
C ALA A 43 15.56 1.82 -1.89
N ASP A 44 14.84 2.09 -0.81
CA ASP A 44 15.18 1.57 0.52
C ASP A 44 13.94 1.04 1.28
N PRO A 45 13.35 -0.06 0.81
CA PRO A 45 12.17 -0.62 1.46
C PRO A 45 12.46 -1.19 2.85
N HIS A 46 13.70 -1.59 3.13
CA HIS A 46 14.08 -2.16 4.44
C HIS A 46 13.95 -1.16 5.58
N ARG A 47 13.98 0.15 5.31
CA ARG A 47 13.82 1.14 6.37
C ARG A 47 12.46 1.05 7.06
N PHE A 48 11.43 0.64 6.32
CA PHE A 48 10.08 0.46 6.89
C PHE A 48 10.07 -0.69 7.89
N VAL A 49 10.74 -1.79 7.54
CA VAL A 49 10.89 -2.96 8.42
C VAL A 49 11.74 -2.60 9.65
N ALA A 50 12.84 -1.89 9.44
CA ALA A 50 13.71 -1.44 10.52
C ALA A 50 12.98 -0.54 11.52
N GLY A 51 11.99 0.23 11.04
CA GLY A 51 11.16 1.10 11.88
C GLY A 51 9.99 0.38 12.57
N GLY A 52 9.91 -0.94 12.43
CA GLY A 52 8.85 -1.75 13.03
C GLY A 52 7.67 -2.02 12.11
N GLY A 53 7.68 -1.46 10.90
CA GLY A 53 6.65 -1.68 9.90
C GLY A 53 6.89 -2.93 9.06
N ARG A 54 6.26 -2.98 7.90
CA ARG A 54 6.38 -4.12 6.97
C ARG A 54 6.27 -3.65 5.52
N VAL A 55 6.78 -4.46 4.62
CA VAL A 55 6.54 -4.33 3.19
C VAL A 55 5.91 -5.64 2.74
N LEU A 56 4.65 -5.58 2.30
CA LEU A 56 3.88 -6.76 1.91
C LEU A 56 3.72 -6.79 0.40
N LEU A 57 3.85 -7.98 -0.15
CA LEU A 57 3.69 -8.23 -1.58
C LEU A 57 2.58 -9.25 -1.80
N ALA A 58 1.86 -9.11 -2.90
CA ALA A 58 0.91 -10.11 -3.36
C ALA A 58 1.58 -10.95 -4.45
N ARG A 59 1.52 -12.26 -4.29
CA ARG A 59 2.03 -13.20 -5.27
C ARG A 59 0.88 -14.03 -5.85
N TRP A 60 0.81 -14.07 -7.16
CA TRP A 60 -0.16 -14.90 -7.90
C TRP A 60 0.63 -15.90 -8.73
N GLY A 61 0.61 -17.16 -8.30
CA GLY A 61 1.51 -18.14 -8.89
C GLY A 61 2.97 -17.76 -8.62
N ARG A 62 3.72 -17.45 -9.68
CA ARG A 62 5.13 -17.01 -9.58
C ARG A 62 5.31 -15.51 -9.74
N GLU A 63 4.23 -14.80 -10.04
CA GLU A 63 4.29 -13.36 -10.32
C GLU A 63 4.02 -12.54 -9.06
N ILE A 64 4.85 -11.53 -8.85
CA ILE A 64 4.57 -10.49 -7.86
C ILE A 64 3.65 -9.47 -8.53
N THR A 65 2.46 -9.31 -7.98
CA THR A 65 1.37 -8.59 -8.65
C THR A 65 0.93 -7.32 -7.96
N GLY A 66 1.30 -7.16 -6.69
CA GLY A 66 0.89 -5.99 -5.92
C GLY A 66 1.76 -5.80 -4.70
N MET A 67 1.63 -4.63 -4.08
CA MET A 67 2.43 -4.26 -2.91
C MET A 67 1.71 -3.26 -2.03
N VAL A 68 2.11 -3.19 -0.77
CA VAL A 68 1.78 -2.11 0.17
C VAL A 68 2.88 -2.04 1.22
N MET A 69 3.22 -0.84 1.65
CA MET A 69 4.18 -0.62 2.72
C MET A 69 3.46 -0.14 3.98
N LEU A 70 3.92 -0.56 5.14
CA LEU A 70 3.42 -0.11 6.43
C LEU A 70 4.52 0.63 7.18
N GLU A 71 4.27 1.89 7.51
CA GLU A 71 5.17 2.70 8.30
C GLU A 71 4.56 2.99 9.66
N LEU A 72 5.31 2.70 10.74
CA LEU A 72 4.91 3.09 12.08
C LEU A 72 5.40 4.50 12.35
N GLN A 73 4.48 5.40 12.73
CA GLN A 73 4.79 6.82 12.90
C GLN A 73 4.89 7.26 14.37
N GLY A 74 4.68 6.33 15.32
CA GLY A 74 4.69 6.62 16.74
C GLY A 74 3.30 6.99 17.25
N GLY A 75 3.11 6.88 18.57
CA GLY A 75 1.83 7.23 19.20
C GLY A 75 0.66 6.33 18.81
N GLY A 76 0.92 5.15 18.28
CA GLY A 76 -0.14 4.25 17.82
C GLY A 76 -0.65 4.56 16.43
N VAL A 77 -0.01 5.48 15.71
CA VAL A 77 -0.38 5.87 14.35
C VAL A 77 0.55 5.18 13.35
N CYS A 78 -0.03 4.63 12.30
CA CYS A 78 0.72 4.05 11.19
C CYS A 78 0.14 4.52 9.86
N GLU A 79 0.90 4.35 8.80
CA GLU A 79 0.46 4.73 7.46
C GLU A 79 0.69 3.58 6.48
N ALA A 80 -0.31 3.32 5.62
CA ALA A 80 -0.18 2.41 4.51
C ALA A 80 0.24 3.22 3.28
N LEU A 81 1.35 2.83 2.65
CA LEU A 81 2.01 3.58 1.58
C LEU A 81 2.24 2.69 0.37
N LYS A 82 2.35 3.30 -0.82
CA LYS A 82 2.72 2.63 -2.06
C LYS A 82 1.83 1.42 -2.37
N PHE A 83 0.55 1.54 -2.06
CA PHE A 83 -0.42 0.50 -2.42
C PHE A 83 -0.66 0.50 -3.93
N GLY A 84 -0.48 -0.64 -4.55
CA GLY A 84 -0.72 -0.79 -5.98
C GLY A 84 -0.80 -2.23 -6.42
N VAL A 85 -1.49 -2.47 -7.53
CA VAL A 85 -1.64 -3.78 -8.17
C VAL A 85 -1.34 -3.59 -9.66
N LYS A 86 -0.56 -4.48 -10.24
CA LYS A 86 -0.27 -4.47 -11.68
C LYS A 86 -1.59 -4.51 -12.48
N GLU A 87 -1.66 -3.70 -13.53
CA GLU A 87 -2.87 -3.57 -14.33
C GLU A 87 -3.42 -4.91 -14.83
N ALA A 88 -2.54 -5.80 -15.28
CA ALA A 88 -2.92 -7.12 -15.78
C ALA A 88 -3.60 -8.01 -14.73
N TYR A 89 -3.47 -7.67 -13.46
CA TYR A 89 -4.00 -8.46 -12.34
C TYR A 89 -5.11 -7.75 -11.57
N ARG A 90 -5.58 -6.62 -12.06
CA ARG A 90 -6.68 -5.88 -11.42
C ARG A 90 -8.00 -6.65 -11.51
N GLU A 91 -8.94 -6.30 -10.64
CA GLU A 91 -10.28 -6.90 -10.57
C GLU A 91 -10.28 -8.39 -10.20
N ARG A 92 -9.27 -8.83 -9.45
CA ARG A 92 -9.14 -10.21 -8.96
C ARG A 92 -9.14 -10.29 -7.43
N GLY A 93 -9.43 -9.18 -6.74
CA GLY A 93 -9.45 -9.14 -5.28
C GLY A 93 -8.07 -8.99 -4.63
N ILE A 94 -7.02 -8.82 -5.41
CA ILE A 94 -5.64 -8.71 -4.90
C ILE A 94 -5.46 -7.48 -4.02
N GLY A 95 -5.98 -6.33 -4.47
CA GLY A 95 -5.88 -5.08 -3.72
C GLY A 95 -6.56 -5.17 -2.36
N THR A 96 -7.73 -5.75 -2.32
CA THR A 96 -8.47 -5.97 -1.06
C THR A 96 -7.68 -6.90 -0.14
N ALA A 97 -7.14 -7.99 -0.66
CA ALA A 97 -6.34 -8.93 0.13
C ALA A 97 -5.09 -8.25 0.73
N LEU A 98 -4.39 -7.42 -0.05
CA LEU A 98 -3.25 -6.65 0.44
C LEU A 98 -3.63 -5.69 1.56
N MET A 99 -4.72 -4.94 1.37
CA MET A 99 -5.16 -3.98 2.37
C MET A 99 -5.65 -4.66 3.64
N GLU A 100 -6.36 -5.77 3.54
CA GLU A 100 -6.76 -6.55 4.71
C GLU A 100 -5.53 -7.07 5.47
N ALA A 101 -4.51 -7.53 4.74
CA ALA A 101 -3.27 -8.03 5.35
C ALA A 101 -2.49 -6.92 6.06
N VAL A 102 -2.37 -5.73 5.46
CA VAL A 102 -1.65 -4.62 6.08
C VAL A 102 -2.40 -4.07 7.29
N ILE A 103 -3.73 -4.05 7.24
CA ILE A 103 -4.56 -3.68 8.39
C ILE A 103 -4.33 -4.65 9.54
N GLN A 104 -4.32 -5.96 9.27
CA GLN A 104 -4.07 -6.97 10.29
C GLN A 104 -2.63 -6.85 10.85
N ALA A 105 -1.64 -6.60 9.99
CA ALA A 105 -0.27 -6.36 10.43
C ALA A 105 -0.17 -5.17 11.38
N ALA A 106 -0.91 -4.10 11.11
CA ALA A 106 -0.95 -2.94 11.96
C ALA A 106 -1.58 -3.25 13.34
N ARG A 107 -2.67 -4.02 13.33
CA ARG A 107 -3.30 -4.46 14.57
C ARG A 107 -2.35 -5.32 15.40
N ASP A 108 -1.66 -6.26 14.76
CA ASP A 108 -0.69 -7.14 15.41
C ASP A 108 0.48 -6.33 16.00
N ALA A 109 0.83 -5.20 15.39
CA ALA A 109 1.85 -4.29 15.89
C ALA A 109 1.34 -3.33 16.98
N GLY A 110 0.09 -3.49 17.41
CA GLY A 110 -0.50 -2.67 18.48
C GLY A 110 -0.88 -1.26 18.06
N GLN A 111 -1.01 -1.01 16.77
CA GLN A 111 -1.37 0.31 16.27
C GLN A 111 -2.86 0.58 16.46
N LYS A 112 -3.23 1.85 16.61
CA LYS A 112 -4.61 2.29 16.90
C LYS A 112 -5.30 2.93 15.71
N ILE A 113 -4.54 3.63 14.88
CA ILE A 113 -5.07 4.36 13.72
C ILE A 113 -4.16 4.11 12.54
N MET A 114 -4.76 3.77 11.40
CA MET A 114 -4.06 3.70 10.12
C MET A 114 -4.47 4.89 9.26
N VAL A 115 -3.47 5.58 8.73
CA VAL A 115 -3.63 6.72 7.83
C VAL A 115 -3.33 6.27 6.41
N ILE A 116 -4.05 6.82 5.45
CA ILE A 116 -3.74 6.72 4.03
C ILE A 116 -3.81 8.13 3.46
N THR A 117 -2.78 8.51 2.69
CA THR A 117 -2.83 9.71 1.88
C THR A 117 -2.87 9.29 0.42
N SER A 118 -3.68 9.96 -0.37
CA SER A 118 -3.96 9.54 -1.74
C SER A 118 -4.31 10.75 -2.61
N ASN A 119 -4.74 10.48 -3.83
CA ASN A 119 -5.16 11.49 -4.77
C ASN A 119 -6.51 11.10 -5.35
N HIS A 120 -7.35 12.11 -5.63
CA HIS A 120 -8.70 11.90 -6.17
C HIS A 120 -8.72 11.13 -7.49
N LYS A 121 -7.61 11.12 -8.24
CA LYS A 121 -7.48 10.39 -9.50
C LYS A 121 -7.46 8.87 -9.30
N LEU A 122 -7.03 8.41 -8.12
CA LEU A 122 -6.85 6.98 -7.82
C LEU A 122 -8.17 6.35 -7.36
N LYS A 123 -9.17 6.39 -8.22
CA LYS A 123 -10.56 6.01 -7.88
C LYS A 123 -10.73 4.56 -7.44
N ALA A 124 -10.01 3.64 -8.07
CA ALA A 124 -10.11 2.22 -7.73
C ALA A 124 -9.58 1.95 -6.31
N ALA A 125 -8.45 2.59 -5.96
CA ALA A 125 -7.88 2.46 -4.61
C ALA A 125 -8.82 3.09 -3.56
N LEU A 126 -9.34 4.27 -3.85
CA LEU A 126 -10.27 4.95 -2.94
C LEU A 126 -11.51 4.10 -2.63
N ARG A 127 -12.05 3.41 -3.64
CA ARG A 127 -13.19 2.51 -3.44
C ARG A 127 -12.86 1.36 -2.50
N ILE A 128 -11.64 0.81 -2.59
CA ILE A 128 -11.19 -0.24 -1.68
C ILE A 128 -11.12 0.30 -0.25
N TYR A 129 -10.53 1.48 -0.07
CA TYR A 129 -10.42 2.11 1.26
C TYR A 129 -11.80 2.38 1.88
N GLU A 130 -12.70 2.96 1.11
CA GLU A 130 -14.08 3.22 1.58
C GLU A 130 -14.77 1.93 2.00
N LYS A 131 -14.65 0.88 1.19
CA LYS A 131 -15.25 -0.43 1.46
C LYS A 131 -14.70 -1.07 2.73
N LEU A 132 -13.44 -0.82 3.05
CA LEU A 132 -12.81 -1.36 4.26
C LEU A 132 -13.05 -0.50 5.51
N GLY A 133 -13.77 0.60 5.37
CA GLY A 133 -14.18 1.42 6.51
C GLY A 133 -13.34 2.66 6.75
N PHE A 134 -12.39 2.98 5.88
CA PHE A 134 -11.64 4.23 5.98
C PHE A 134 -12.57 5.42 5.79
N GLU A 135 -12.36 6.46 6.58
CA GLU A 135 -13.13 7.70 6.51
C GLU A 135 -12.26 8.85 6.04
N TYR A 136 -12.83 9.76 5.25
CA TYR A 136 -12.13 10.97 4.80
C TYR A 136 -11.99 11.93 5.96
N VAL A 137 -10.79 12.49 6.10
CA VAL A 137 -10.47 13.48 7.15
C VAL A 137 -9.78 14.68 6.53
N THR A 138 -9.70 15.78 7.28
CA THR A 138 -9.01 16.97 6.85
C THR A 138 -7.53 16.69 6.64
N TYR A 139 -6.98 17.17 5.51
CA TYR A 139 -5.58 16.97 5.17
C TYR A 139 -4.82 18.28 5.27
N SER A 140 -4.11 18.49 6.38
CA SER A 140 -3.38 19.73 6.65
C SER A 140 -1.87 19.62 6.49
N ASP A 141 -1.23 18.63 7.06
CA ASP A 141 0.23 18.48 7.04
C ASP A 141 0.65 17.48 5.96
N LYS A 142 0.95 17.99 4.76
CA LYS A 142 1.21 17.16 3.60
C LYS A 142 2.63 16.60 3.59
N TRP A 143 2.72 15.29 3.62
CA TRP A 143 3.94 14.54 3.39
C TRP A 143 4.27 14.47 1.89
N PHE A 144 3.25 14.11 1.08
CA PHE A 144 3.34 14.15 -0.38
C PHE A 144 2.69 15.42 -0.90
N GLN A 145 3.37 16.17 -1.75
CA GLN A 145 2.87 17.44 -2.28
C GLN A 145 1.69 17.26 -3.24
N LEU A 146 1.67 16.13 -3.97
CA LEU A 146 0.65 15.85 -4.98
C LEU A 146 -0.55 15.07 -4.43
N SER A 147 -0.53 14.69 -3.16
CA SER A 147 -1.70 14.07 -2.52
C SER A 147 -2.70 15.16 -2.13
N ASP A 148 -3.99 14.86 -2.28
CA ASP A 148 -5.07 15.79 -1.93
C ASP A 148 -6.15 15.14 -1.05
N ILE A 149 -5.95 13.87 -0.69
CA ILE A 149 -6.88 13.11 0.14
C ILE A 149 -6.12 12.48 1.31
N ARG A 150 -6.73 12.56 2.49
CA ARG A 150 -6.32 11.81 3.68
C ARG A 150 -7.50 11.02 4.19
N MET A 151 -7.28 9.76 4.51
CA MET A 151 -8.28 8.89 5.11
C MET A 151 -7.69 8.23 6.35
N GLU A 152 -8.56 7.84 7.29
CA GLU A 152 -8.16 7.17 8.52
C GLU A 152 -9.08 6.00 8.82
N LEU A 153 -8.48 4.97 9.43
CA LEU A 153 -9.20 3.80 9.93
C LEU A 153 -8.81 3.58 11.38
N GLU A 154 -9.81 3.49 12.24
CA GLU A 154 -9.62 3.06 13.62
C GLU A 154 -9.38 1.55 13.64
N LEU A 155 -8.28 1.15 14.25
CA LEU A 155 -7.90 -0.26 14.33
C LEU A 155 -8.40 -0.90 15.63
#